data_8c824880a4badeaeab0e938afe578230
#
_entry.id   8c824880a4badeaeab0e938afe578230
#
_cell.length_a   1.000
_cell.length_b   1.000
_cell.length_c   1.000
_cell.angle_alpha   90.00
_cell.angle_beta   90.00
_cell.angle_gamma   90.00
#
_symmetry.space_group_name_H-M   'P 1'
#
loop_
_entity.id
_entity.type
_entity.pdbx_description
1 polymer ?
#
loop_
_entity_poly.entity_id
_entity_poly.type
_entity_poly.pdbx_seq_one_letter_code
_entity_poly.pdbx_strand_id
1 'polypeptide(L)'
;MRSRWIAAILLCALPVAASAADGILVVLNKSDHEAALVDPASDKVLAKLPTGKGPHEVAASPDGRYAYVSNYGQFRIFQGQPPQQEPGNTITVLDLKQRAVKATFDLGTYMRPHGIWVSRDGTRVWVTSEATQSVLELDAATGKILKAWKTDQQASHMVVPALDEKKLYVANIGSGSVSVIDRASDAVKTIPTAAGAEGIAVSPDGREVWVCNRAANTLSVISAANDRVLATFESGGQMPIRVKFTPDGTQAWVSNARSNSVTVFEVAGRKLIGTVDVGAVPVGIQMTPDGKLAYVANTNANQVTVMDVAARKVLRSFSTGTEPDGMSWATTR
;
A
#
# COMPACT_ATOMS: atom_id res chain seq x y z
N MET A 1 58.06 43.77 -0.04
CA MET A 1 56.64 43.52 -0.02
C MET A 1 56.36 42.37 -0.96
N ARG A 2 56.10 41.16 -0.42
CA ARG A 2 55.76 39.98 -1.23
C ARG A 2 54.24 39.66 -0.97
N SER A 3 53.40 39.90 -1.98
CA SER A 3 51.98 39.62 -1.99
C SER A 3 51.74 38.09 -2.08
N ARG A 4 51.09 37.50 -1.06
CA ARG A 4 50.65 36.12 -1.08
C ARG A 4 49.18 36.06 -1.58
N TRP A 5 48.97 35.49 -2.74
CA TRP A 5 47.65 35.18 -3.25
C TRP A 5 47.19 33.87 -2.59
N ILE A 6 46.07 33.93 -1.83
CA ILE A 6 45.37 32.76 -1.30
C ILE A 6 44.33 32.37 -2.34
N ALA A 7 44.54 31.25 -3.01
CA ALA A 7 43.54 30.65 -3.89
C ALA A 7 42.48 29.95 -3.02
N ALA A 8 41.27 30.45 -3.03
CA ALA A 8 40.13 29.76 -2.42
C ALA A 8 39.64 28.64 -3.36
N ILE A 9 39.83 27.40 -2.94
CA ILE A 9 39.28 26.22 -3.64
C ILE A 9 37.80 26.10 -3.24
N LEU A 10 36.90 26.43 -4.18
CA LEU A 10 35.47 26.16 -4.05
C LEU A 10 35.27 24.65 -4.25
N LEU A 11 35.05 23.90 -3.17
CA LEU A 11 34.60 22.54 -3.25
C LEU A 11 33.08 22.55 -3.68
N CYS A 12 32.81 22.34 -4.97
CA CYS A 12 31.49 22.00 -5.42
C CYS A 12 31.12 20.60 -4.92
N ALA A 13 30.33 20.50 -3.86
CA ALA A 13 29.70 19.26 -3.48
C ALA A 13 28.71 18.86 -4.58
N LEU A 14 29.09 17.89 -5.40
CA LEU A 14 28.15 17.22 -6.30
C LEU A 14 27.08 16.53 -5.45
N PRO A 15 25.78 16.65 -5.79
CA PRO A 15 24.76 15.90 -5.10
C PRO A 15 25.05 14.40 -5.31
N VAL A 16 25.28 13.68 -4.22
CA VAL A 16 25.32 12.21 -4.24
C VAL A 16 23.93 11.78 -4.62
N ALA A 17 23.76 11.35 -5.86
CA ALA A 17 22.54 10.67 -6.28
C ALA A 17 22.40 9.43 -5.38
N ALA A 18 21.39 9.41 -4.53
CA ALA A 18 21.05 8.21 -3.77
C ALA A 18 20.83 7.08 -4.79
N SER A 19 21.70 6.08 -4.78
CA SER A 19 21.53 4.88 -5.60
C SER A 19 20.19 4.25 -5.19
N ALA A 20 19.24 4.25 -6.10
CA ALA A 20 17.99 3.52 -5.86
C ALA A 20 18.33 2.03 -5.66
N ALA A 21 17.71 1.40 -4.68
CA ALA A 21 17.84 -0.04 -4.49
C ALA A 21 17.43 -0.76 -5.78
N ASP A 22 18.14 -1.84 -6.15
CA ASP A 22 17.81 -2.64 -7.33
C ASP A 22 16.39 -3.19 -7.22
N GLY A 23 15.51 -2.84 -8.15
CA GLY A 23 14.13 -3.25 -8.10
C GLY A 23 13.25 -2.62 -9.18
N ILE A 24 11.99 -3.02 -9.17
CA ILE A 24 10.93 -2.44 -10.00
C ILE A 24 9.84 -1.91 -9.05
N LEU A 25 9.44 -0.67 -9.25
CA LEU A 25 8.23 -0.14 -8.63
C LEU A 25 7.05 -0.45 -9.56
N VAL A 26 6.09 -1.22 -9.05
CA VAL A 26 4.81 -1.45 -9.73
C VAL A 26 3.83 -0.41 -9.24
N VAL A 27 3.21 0.33 -10.16
CA VAL A 27 2.20 1.37 -9.88
C VAL A 27 0.93 1.03 -10.64
N LEU A 28 -0.20 0.96 -9.96
CA LEU A 28 -1.49 0.72 -10.60
C LEU A 28 -2.11 2.03 -11.05
N ASN A 29 -2.50 2.11 -12.32
CA ASN A 29 -3.25 3.21 -12.91
C ASN A 29 -4.73 2.78 -13.00
N LYS A 30 -5.50 3.16 -12.00
CA LYS A 30 -6.84 2.61 -11.76
C LYS A 30 -7.80 2.85 -12.93
N SER A 31 -7.83 4.07 -13.46
CA SER A 31 -8.73 4.44 -14.56
C SER A 31 -8.26 3.95 -15.93
N ASP A 32 -6.95 3.70 -16.09
CA ASP A 32 -6.39 3.16 -17.34
C ASP A 32 -6.47 1.62 -17.40
N HIS A 33 -6.82 0.97 -16.30
CA HIS A 33 -6.87 -0.51 -16.18
C HIS A 33 -5.54 -1.17 -16.50
N GLU A 34 -4.47 -0.60 -15.98
CA GLU A 34 -3.10 -1.05 -16.25
C GLU A 34 -2.21 -0.96 -15.01
N ALA A 35 -1.12 -1.69 -15.04
CA ALA A 35 0.00 -1.56 -14.12
C ALA A 35 1.21 -1.01 -14.87
N ALA A 36 1.80 0.08 -14.39
CA ALA A 36 3.06 0.60 -14.86
C ALA A 36 4.21 -0.04 -14.08
N LEU A 37 5.20 -0.56 -14.80
CA LEU A 37 6.48 -1.01 -14.26
C LEU A 37 7.47 0.15 -14.37
N VAL A 38 7.98 0.64 -13.25
CA VAL A 38 8.84 1.83 -13.21
C VAL A 38 10.25 1.46 -12.77
N ASP A 39 11.24 1.97 -13.46
CA ASP A 39 12.63 1.98 -13.00
C ASP A 39 12.81 3.07 -11.95
N PRO A 40 13.06 2.73 -10.68
CA PRO A 40 13.15 3.72 -9.61
C PRO A 40 14.40 4.59 -9.67
N ALA A 41 15.43 4.20 -10.43
CA ALA A 41 16.63 4.99 -10.60
C ALA A 41 16.42 6.18 -11.55
N SER A 42 15.53 6.04 -12.53
CA SER A 42 15.29 7.04 -13.57
C SER A 42 13.85 7.57 -13.62
N ASP A 43 12.95 7.02 -12.80
CA ASP A 43 11.49 7.24 -12.83
C ASP A 43 10.83 6.93 -14.19
N LYS A 44 11.52 6.18 -15.04
CA LYS A 44 11.00 5.81 -16.37
C LYS A 44 10.05 4.63 -16.28
N VAL A 45 8.92 4.75 -16.97
CA VAL A 45 8.00 3.64 -17.19
C VAL A 45 8.66 2.67 -18.20
N LEU A 46 8.99 1.47 -17.71
CA LEU A 46 9.63 0.40 -18.50
C LEU A 46 8.61 -0.37 -19.32
N ALA A 47 7.39 -0.51 -18.82
CA ALA A 47 6.26 -1.17 -19.47
C ALA A 47 4.95 -0.75 -18.82
N LYS A 48 3.87 -0.82 -19.57
CA LYS A 48 2.48 -0.74 -19.11
C LYS A 48 1.80 -2.04 -19.47
N LEU A 49 1.26 -2.72 -18.48
CA LEU A 49 0.65 -4.04 -18.63
C LEU A 49 -0.84 -3.96 -18.33
N PRO A 50 -1.71 -4.52 -19.20
CA PRO A 50 -3.14 -4.50 -18.94
C PRO A 50 -3.47 -5.32 -17.70
N THR A 51 -4.47 -4.88 -16.94
CA THR A 51 -5.06 -5.59 -15.79
C THR A 51 -6.53 -5.88 -16.06
N GLY A 52 -7.25 -6.37 -15.07
CA GLY A 52 -8.71 -6.28 -15.08
C GLY A 52 -9.19 -4.86 -14.76
N LYS A 53 -10.51 -4.66 -14.72
CA LYS A 53 -11.13 -3.35 -14.47
C LYS A 53 -10.83 -2.86 -13.06
N GLY A 54 -10.38 -1.60 -12.95
CA GLY A 54 -10.16 -0.91 -11.70
C GLY A 54 -9.15 -1.61 -10.79
N PRO A 55 -7.89 -1.78 -11.19
CA PRO A 55 -6.86 -2.33 -10.31
C PRO A 55 -6.67 -1.41 -9.11
N HIS A 56 -6.70 -1.96 -7.88
CA HIS A 56 -6.61 -1.17 -6.65
C HIS A 56 -5.36 -1.47 -5.83
N GLU A 57 -5.07 -2.77 -5.59
CA GLU A 57 -3.93 -3.15 -4.78
C GLU A 57 -3.03 -4.14 -5.51
N VAL A 58 -1.74 -4.09 -5.20
CA VAL A 58 -0.72 -4.97 -5.78
C VAL A 58 0.24 -5.46 -4.71
N ALA A 59 0.58 -6.75 -4.79
CA ALA A 59 1.60 -7.36 -3.95
C ALA A 59 2.62 -8.10 -4.81
N ALA A 60 3.90 -7.75 -4.69
CA ALA A 60 4.98 -8.46 -5.35
C ALA A 60 5.33 -9.74 -4.59
N SER A 61 5.71 -10.80 -5.33
CA SER A 61 6.25 -12.02 -4.73
C SER A 61 7.62 -11.77 -4.09
N PRO A 62 7.99 -12.51 -3.04
CA PRO A 62 9.25 -12.30 -2.32
C PRO A 62 10.51 -12.49 -3.19
N ASP A 63 10.40 -13.29 -4.26
CA ASP A 63 11.48 -13.49 -5.23
C ASP A 63 11.57 -12.37 -6.29
N GLY A 64 10.66 -11.39 -6.23
CA GLY A 64 10.60 -10.27 -7.16
C GLY A 64 10.14 -10.63 -8.58
N ARG A 65 9.71 -11.87 -8.82
CA ARG A 65 9.37 -12.35 -10.16
C ARG A 65 7.96 -11.99 -10.59
N TYR A 66 7.00 -12.05 -9.67
CA TYR A 66 5.59 -11.85 -9.96
C TYR A 66 5.00 -10.71 -9.15
N ALA A 67 3.93 -10.10 -9.66
CA ALA A 67 3.05 -9.21 -8.93
C ALA A 67 1.60 -9.64 -9.13
N TYR A 68 0.83 -9.62 -8.05
CA TYR A 68 -0.59 -9.98 -8.03
C TYR A 68 -1.40 -8.72 -7.84
N VAL A 69 -2.31 -8.45 -8.76
CA VAL A 69 -3.11 -7.22 -8.81
C VAL A 69 -4.57 -7.56 -8.59
N SER A 70 -5.19 -7.00 -7.56
CA SER A 70 -6.63 -7.12 -7.33
C SER A 70 -7.41 -6.17 -8.24
N ASN A 71 -8.34 -6.71 -9.01
CA ASN A 71 -9.17 -5.94 -9.94
C ASN A 71 -10.56 -5.73 -9.31
N TYR A 72 -10.74 -4.59 -8.67
CA TYR A 72 -11.92 -4.26 -7.87
C TYR A 72 -13.19 -4.07 -8.69
N GLY A 73 -13.04 -3.65 -9.95
CA GLY A 73 -14.15 -3.25 -10.81
C GLY A 73 -14.28 -1.73 -10.91
N GLN A 74 -15.35 -1.29 -11.56
CA GLN A 74 -15.60 0.13 -11.79
C GLN A 74 -16.85 0.60 -11.05
N PHE A 75 -16.79 1.85 -10.62
CA PHE A 75 -17.94 2.62 -10.15
C PHE A 75 -18.03 3.85 -11.04
N ARG A 76 -19.08 3.97 -11.82
CA ARG A 76 -19.31 5.10 -12.72
C ARG A 76 -20.55 5.86 -12.32
N ILE A 77 -20.45 7.17 -12.22
CA ILE A 77 -21.56 8.08 -12.03
C ILE A 77 -21.71 8.89 -13.31
N PHE A 78 -22.80 8.69 -14.02
CA PHE A 78 -23.16 9.54 -15.16
C PHE A 78 -24.23 10.53 -14.74
N GLN A 79 -24.09 11.79 -15.16
CA GLN A 79 -25.07 12.83 -14.85
C GLN A 79 -26.46 12.41 -15.36
N GLY A 80 -27.47 12.40 -14.48
CA GLY A 80 -28.84 12.02 -14.83
C GLY A 80 -29.10 10.51 -14.94
N GLN A 81 -28.13 9.65 -14.58
CA GLN A 81 -28.34 8.20 -14.53
C GLN A 81 -28.00 7.63 -13.14
N PRO A 82 -28.60 6.51 -12.75
CA PRO A 82 -28.18 5.80 -11.54
C PRO A 82 -26.70 5.41 -11.61
N PRO A 83 -25.99 5.38 -10.47
CA PRO A 83 -24.61 4.90 -10.44
C PRO A 83 -24.51 3.48 -11.03
N GLN A 84 -23.65 3.33 -12.02
CA GLN A 84 -23.36 2.01 -12.61
C GLN A 84 -22.20 1.39 -11.85
N GLN A 85 -22.40 0.18 -11.36
CA GLN A 85 -21.41 -0.61 -10.68
C GLN A 85 -21.10 -1.86 -11.52
N GLU A 86 -19.83 -2.01 -11.88
CA GLU A 86 -19.32 -3.22 -12.52
C GLU A 86 -18.28 -3.83 -11.55
N PRO A 87 -18.72 -4.66 -10.59
CA PRO A 87 -17.80 -5.26 -9.64
C PRO A 87 -16.84 -6.22 -10.34
N GLY A 88 -15.54 -6.09 -10.04
CA GLY A 88 -14.54 -7.05 -10.48
C GLY A 88 -14.53 -8.29 -9.57
N ASN A 89 -13.95 -9.37 -10.09
CA ASN A 89 -13.77 -10.64 -9.37
C ASN A 89 -12.49 -11.36 -9.79
N THR A 90 -11.48 -10.62 -10.24
CA THR A 90 -10.27 -11.25 -10.76
C THR A 90 -9.00 -10.72 -10.09
N ILE A 91 -7.93 -11.52 -10.18
CA ILE A 91 -6.56 -11.12 -9.89
C ILE A 91 -5.75 -11.26 -11.17
N THR A 92 -5.06 -10.21 -11.57
CA THR A 92 -4.07 -10.29 -12.66
C THR A 92 -2.70 -10.62 -12.09
N VAL A 93 -2.04 -11.61 -12.67
CA VAL A 93 -0.66 -11.98 -12.32
C VAL A 93 0.27 -11.45 -13.39
N LEU A 94 1.22 -10.62 -13.00
CA LEU A 94 2.23 -10.04 -13.87
C LEU A 94 3.56 -10.79 -13.70
N ASP A 95 4.21 -11.18 -14.80
CA ASP A 95 5.63 -11.59 -14.81
C ASP A 95 6.48 -10.33 -15.00
N LEU A 96 7.14 -9.90 -13.95
CA LEU A 96 7.91 -8.64 -13.93
C LEU A 96 9.20 -8.74 -14.75
N LYS A 97 9.79 -9.94 -14.84
CA LYS A 97 10.98 -10.17 -15.65
C LYS A 97 10.66 -10.15 -17.14
N GLN A 98 9.57 -10.82 -17.54
CA GLN A 98 9.14 -10.85 -18.94
C GLN A 98 8.37 -9.60 -19.33
N ARG A 99 7.95 -8.78 -18.36
CA ARG A 99 7.09 -7.60 -18.52
C ARG A 99 5.83 -7.95 -19.29
N ALA A 100 5.13 -8.97 -18.82
CA ALA A 100 3.95 -9.51 -19.47
C ALA A 100 2.90 -9.95 -18.45
N VAL A 101 1.64 -10.00 -18.87
CA VAL A 101 0.59 -10.66 -18.09
C VAL A 101 0.81 -12.17 -18.17
N LYS A 102 0.97 -12.83 -17.02
CA LYS A 102 1.15 -14.28 -16.93
C LYS A 102 -0.16 -15.03 -16.86
N ALA A 103 -1.11 -14.55 -16.08
CA ALA A 103 -2.39 -15.20 -15.83
C ALA A 103 -3.43 -14.21 -15.31
N THR A 104 -4.68 -14.62 -15.37
CA THR A 104 -5.79 -14.00 -14.66
C THR A 104 -6.50 -15.07 -13.84
N PHE A 105 -6.61 -14.87 -12.54
CA PHE A 105 -7.34 -15.77 -11.63
C PHE A 105 -8.77 -15.26 -11.47
N ASP A 106 -9.74 -16.13 -11.70
CA ASP A 106 -11.15 -15.85 -11.47
C ASP A 106 -11.53 -16.26 -10.03
N LEU A 107 -12.08 -15.34 -9.27
CA LEU A 107 -12.52 -15.56 -7.89
C LEU A 107 -14.00 -16.00 -7.80
N GLY A 108 -14.66 -16.24 -8.93
CA GLY A 108 -16.04 -16.70 -9.01
C GLY A 108 -17.01 -15.68 -8.40
N THR A 109 -17.71 -16.08 -7.34
CA THR A 109 -18.69 -15.24 -6.65
C THR A 109 -18.10 -14.21 -5.68
N TYR A 110 -16.79 -14.25 -5.45
CA TYR A 110 -16.12 -13.30 -4.57
C TYR A 110 -15.82 -12.00 -5.32
N MET A 111 -16.69 -11.03 -5.14
CA MET A 111 -16.63 -9.75 -5.85
C MET A 111 -15.90 -8.68 -5.07
N ARG A 112 -15.40 -7.67 -5.80
CA ARG A 112 -14.65 -6.52 -5.27
C ARG A 112 -13.42 -6.95 -4.47
N PRO A 113 -12.47 -7.71 -5.08
CA PRO A 113 -11.20 -7.98 -4.45
C PRO A 113 -10.44 -6.67 -4.25
N HIS A 114 -9.92 -6.45 -3.02
CA HIS A 114 -9.22 -5.21 -2.70
C HIS A 114 -7.85 -5.48 -2.10
N GLY A 115 -7.72 -5.50 -0.77
CA GLY A 115 -6.44 -5.73 -0.11
C GLY A 115 -5.84 -7.08 -0.50
N ILE A 116 -4.57 -7.09 -0.89
CA ILE A 116 -3.88 -8.29 -1.36
C ILE A 116 -2.49 -8.40 -0.73
N TRP A 117 -2.08 -9.61 -0.40
CA TRP A 117 -0.77 -9.90 0.18
C TRP A 117 -0.24 -11.26 -0.31
N VAL A 118 1.07 -11.36 -0.48
CA VAL A 118 1.76 -12.63 -0.82
C VAL A 118 2.51 -13.14 0.40
N SER A 119 2.42 -14.45 0.69
CA SER A 119 3.15 -15.07 1.79
C SER A 119 4.67 -14.98 1.60
N ARG A 120 5.41 -15.07 2.70
CA ARG A 120 6.88 -14.99 2.69
C ARG A 120 7.56 -16.09 1.86
N ASP A 121 6.94 -17.25 1.79
CA ASP A 121 7.42 -18.36 0.96
C ASP A 121 6.98 -18.27 -0.51
N GLY A 122 6.15 -17.24 -0.84
CA GLY A 122 5.63 -17.03 -2.19
C GLY A 122 4.57 -18.02 -2.64
N THR A 123 4.10 -18.92 -1.76
CA THR A 123 3.19 -20.00 -2.14
C THR A 123 1.71 -19.67 -1.97
N ARG A 124 1.37 -18.62 -1.23
CA ARG A 124 0.00 -18.18 -0.94
C ARG A 124 -0.22 -16.72 -1.29
N VAL A 125 -1.45 -16.42 -1.68
CA VAL A 125 -1.95 -15.05 -1.82
C VAL A 125 -3.18 -14.91 -0.94
N TRP A 126 -3.21 -13.90 -0.07
CA TRP A 126 -4.41 -13.51 0.66
C TRP A 126 -5.03 -12.30 0.01
N VAL A 127 -6.33 -12.33 -0.18
CA VAL A 127 -7.09 -11.22 -0.78
C VAL A 127 -8.43 -11.05 -0.10
N THR A 128 -8.81 -9.81 0.16
CA THR A 128 -10.15 -9.49 0.65
C THR A 128 -11.18 -9.50 -0.49
N SER A 129 -12.42 -9.84 -0.18
CA SER A 129 -13.57 -9.61 -1.04
C SER A 129 -14.58 -8.78 -0.27
N GLU A 130 -14.68 -7.48 -0.61
CA GLU A 130 -15.55 -6.56 0.12
C GLU A 130 -17.01 -6.93 0.02
N ALA A 131 -17.47 -7.26 -1.19
CA ALA A 131 -18.88 -7.56 -1.43
C ALA A 131 -19.36 -8.81 -0.71
N THR A 132 -18.46 -9.76 -0.43
CA THR A 132 -18.80 -10.99 0.28
C THR A 132 -18.33 -11.02 1.73
N GLN A 133 -17.72 -9.91 2.22
CA GLN A 133 -17.22 -9.81 3.60
C GLN A 133 -16.29 -10.98 3.96
N SER A 134 -15.31 -11.23 3.10
CA SER A 134 -14.48 -12.43 3.20
C SER A 134 -13.02 -12.11 2.95
N VAL A 135 -12.16 -13.00 3.45
CA VAL A 135 -10.76 -13.11 3.05
C VAL A 135 -10.54 -14.46 2.42
N LEU A 136 -9.87 -14.49 1.28
CA LEU A 136 -9.52 -15.71 0.55
C LEU A 136 -8.05 -16.00 0.73
N GLU A 137 -7.71 -17.27 0.85
CA GLU A 137 -6.35 -17.79 0.68
C GLU A 137 -6.30 -18.55 -0.64
N LEU A 138 -5.41 -18.12 -1.52
CA LEU A 138 -5.22 -18.73 -2.84
C LEU A 138 -3.87 -19.43 -2.91
N ASP A 139 -3.78 -20.47 -3.71
CA ASP A 139 -2.52 -20.98 -4.23
C ASP A 139 -1.93 -19.97 -5.21
N ALA A 140 -0.73 -19.48 -4.96
CA ALA A 140 -0.12 -18.40 -5.73
C ALA A 140 0.23 -18.80 -7.18
N ALA A 141 0.44 -20.08 -7.45
CA ALA A 141 0.79 -20.56 -8.79
C ALA A 141 -0.44 -20.74 -9.69
N THR A 142 -1.56 -21.18 -9.12
CA THR A 142 -2.74 -21.61 -9.87
C THR A 142 -3.97 -20.70 -9.69
N GLY A 143 -4.00 -19.88 -8.64
CA GLY A 143 -5.16 -19.08 -8.28
C GLY A 143 -6.30 -19.87 -7.63
N LYS A 144 -6.08 -21.17 -7.36
CA LYS A 144 -7.10 -22.01 -6.69
C LYS A 144 -7.38 -21.46 -5.31
N ILE A 145 -8.66 -21.23 -4.99
CA ILE A 145 -9.11 -20.84 -3.65
C ILE A 145 -8.94 -22.07 -2.75
N LEU A 146 -8.11 -21.93 -1.73
CA LEU A 146 -7.81 -22.99 -0.76
C LEU A 146 -8.67 -22.87 0.48
N LYS A 147 -8.90 -21.61 0.92
CA LYS A 147 -9.75 -21.25 2.06
C LYS A 147 -10.50 -19.94 1.82
N ALA A 148 -11.60 -19.78 2.51
CA ALA A 148 -12.34 -18.52 2.58
C ALA A 148 -12.86 -18.34 4.01
N TRP A 149 -12.48 -17.23 4.65
CA TRP A 149 -12.96 -16.86 5.97
C TRP A 149 -13.98 -15.73 5.88
N LYS A 150 -15.12 -15.88 6.52
CA LYS A 150 -16.10 -14.81 6.69
C LYS A 150 -15.66 -13.90 7.83
N THR A 151 -15.63 -12.61 7.58
CA THR A 151 -15.41 -11.59 8.60
C THR A 151 -16.72 -11.12 9.22
N ASP A 152 -17.84 -11.23 8.45
CA ASP A 152 -19.16 -10.69 8.77
C ASP A 152 -19.11 -9.20 9.11
N GLN A 153 -18.12 -8.49 8.53
CA GLN A 153 -17.91 -7.07 8.69
C GLN A 153 -18.08 -6.34 7.36
N GLN A 154 -18.68 -5.16 7.40
CA GLN A 154 -18.92 -4.36 6.19
C GLN A 154 -17.63 -3.82 5.61
N ALA A 155 -17.45 -4.05 4.30
CA ALA A 155 -16.32 -3.62 3.51
C ALA A 155 -14.97 -4.06 4.13
N SER A 156 -14.74 -5.39 4.19
CA SER A 156 -13.42 -5.96 4.51
C SER A 156 -12.43 -5.56 3.43
N HIS A 157 -11.58 -4.57 3.73
CA HIS A 157 -10.88 -3.77 2.74
C HIS A 157 -9.42 -4.18 2.56
N MET A 158 -8.58 -3.96 3.58
CA MET A 158 -7.16 -4.30 3.54
C MET A 158 -6.87 -5.52 4.40
N VAL A 159 -5.91 -6.34 3.96
CA VAL A 159 -5.40 -7.50 4.72
C VAL A 159 -3.88 -7.43 4.83
N VAL A 160 -3.37 -7.71 6.04
CA VAL A 160 -1.95 -7.87 6.31
C VAL A 160 -1.74 -9.06 7.24
N PRO A 161 -0.71 -9.91 7.02
CA PRO A 161 -0.38 -10.98 7.95
C PRO A 161 0.42 -10.45 9.14
N ALA A 162 0.32 -11.13 10.29
CA ALA A 162 1.33 -11.05 11.33
C ALA A 162 2.71 -11.49 10.80
N LEU A 163 3.80 -11.13 11.49
CA LEU A 163 5.13 -11.49 11.01
C LEU A 163 5.37 -13.00 10.90
N ASP A 164 4.74 -13.80 11.75
CA ASP A 164 4.80 -15.27 11.69
C ASP A 164 3.74 -15.90 10.79
N GLU A 165 2.93 -15.06 10.15
CA GLU A 165 1.82 -15.44 9.25
C GLU A 165 0.78 -16.38 9.87
N LYS A 166 0.74 -16.51 11.21
CA LYS A 166 -0.29 -17.31 11.89
C LYS A 166 -1.63 -16.58 11.96
N LYS A 167 -1.60 -15.24 11.97
CA LYS A 167 -2.79 -14.38 11.97
C LYS A 167 -2.83 -13.51 10.73
N LEU A 168 -4.05 -13.20 10.27
CA LEU A 168 -4.32 -12.14 9.31
C LEU A 168 -5.13 -11.04 10.02
N TYR A 169 -4.74 -9.78 9.81
CA TYR A 169 -5.47 -8.60 10.26
C TYR A 169 -6.17 -7.97 9.07
N VAL A 170 -7.45 -7.69 9.22
CA VAL A 170 -8.31 -7.19 8.13
C VAL A 170 -9.01 -5.92 8.60
N ALA A 171 -8.73 -4.80 7.93
CA ALA A 171 -9.44 -3.55 8.19
C ALA A 171 -10.81 -3.56 7.52
N ASN A 172 -11.87 -3.19 8.27
CA ASN A 172 -13.25 -3.20 7.82
C ASN A 172 -13.79 -1.77 7.83
N ILE A 173 -13.82 -1.12 6.66
CA ILE A 173 -14.15 0.31 6.54
C ILE A 173 -15.55 0.61 7.09
N GLY A 174 -16.54 -0.15 6.65
CA GLY A 174 -17.94 0.12 7.00
C GLY A 174 -18.28 -0.17 8.46
N SER A 175 -17.56 -1.14 9.06
CA SER A 175 -17.79 -1.51 10.47
C SER A 175 -16.91 -0.74 11.46
N GLY A 176 -15.87 -0.02 11.02
CA GLY A 176 -14.92 0.66 11.91
C GLY A 176 -14.21 -0.31 12.85
N SER A 177 -13.73 -1.43 12.31
CA SER A 177 -13.16 -2.54 13.07
C SER A 177 -12.01 -3.21 12.34
N VAL A 178 -11.29 -4.06 13.07
CA VAL A 178 -10.30 -4.99 12.51
C VAL A 178 -10.74 -6.41 12.82
N SER A 179 -10.83 -7.27 11.81
CA SER A 179 -10.96 -8.71 12.02
C SER A 179 -9.59 -9.34 12.15
N VAL A 180 -9.44 -10.23 13.13
CA VAL A 180 -8.25 -11.06 13.32
C VAL A 180 -8.62 -12.49 13.00
N ILE A 181 -8.00 -13.06 11.98
CA ILE A 181 -8.20 -14.43 11.54
C ILE A 181 -7.04 -15.27 12.04
N ASP A 182 -7.31 -16.28 12.86
CA ASP A 182 -6.33 -17.30 13.23
C ASP A 182 -6.34 -18.40 12.18
N ARG A 183 -5.25 -18.54 11.43
CA ARG A 183 -5.18 -19.44 10.28
C ARG A 183 -5.13 -20.92 10.66
N ALA A 184 -4.77 -21.25 11.91
CA ALA A 184 -4.71 -22.64 12.37
C ALA A 184 -6.07 -23.16 12.81
N SER A 185 -6.84 -22.33 13.53
CA SER A 185 -8.16 -22.70 14.06
C SER A 185 -9.32 -22.24 13.20
N ASP A 186 -9.08 -21.39 12.19
CA ASP A 186 -10.07 -20.69 11.36
C ASP A 186 -10.97 -19.73 12.17
N ALA A 187 -10.61 -19.44 13.43
CA ALA A 187 -11.36 -18.52 14.27
C ALA A 187 -11.21 -17.06 13.79
N VAL A 188 -12.31 -16.34 13.78
CA VAL A 188 -12.34 -14.91 13.44
C VAL A 188 -12.82 -14.12 14.66
N LYS A 189 -12.02 -13.13 15.06
CA LYS A 189 -12.31 -12.20 16.16
C LYS A 189 -12.37 -10.79 15.62
N THR A 190 -13.30 -9.99 16.10
CA THR A 190 -13.44 -8.57 15.74
C THR A 190 -12.92 -7.67 16.86
N ILE A 191 -12.12 -6.66 16.51
CA ILE A 191 -11.60 -5.61 17.37
C ILE A 191 -12.23 -4.28 16.93
N PRO A 192 -13.10 -3.65 17.72
CA PRO A 192 -13.56 -2.30 17.44
C PRO A 192 -12.38 -1.31 17.40
N THR A 193 -12.35 -0.43 16.40
CA THR A 193 -11.39 0.67 16.30
C THR A 193 -12.15 2.00 16.31
N ALA A 194 -12.03 2.79 15.24
CA ALA A 194 -12.85 3.97 15.05
C ALA A 194 -13.43 3.98 13.61
N ALA A 195 -14.32 4.92 13.32
CA ALA A 195 -15.05 4.95 12.05
C ALA A 195 -14.13 5.00 10.83
N GLY A 196 -14.36 4.08 9.89
CA GLY A 196 -13.65 4.04 8.62
C GLY A 196 -12.28 3.35 8.69
N ALA A 197 -12.13 2.24 9.42
CA ALA A 197 -10.90 1.45 9.45
C ALA A 197 -10.51 0.99 8.04
N GLU A 198 -9.44 1.55 7.46
CA GLU A 198 -9.06 1.36 6.05
C GLU A 198 -7.63 0.86 5.87
N GLY A 199 -6.63 1.75 5.90
CA GLY A 199 -5.22 1.34 5.80
C GLY A 199 -4.75 0.62 7.06
N ILE A 200 -4.00 -0.46 6.88
CA ILE A 200 -3.49 -1.27 7.99
C ILE A 200 -2.06 -1.72 7.69
N ALA A 201 -1.21 -1.72 8.71
CA ALA A 201 0.15 -2.23 8.61
C ALA A 201 0.61 -2.84 9.93
N VAL A 202 1.42 -3.91 9.83
CA VAL A 202 2.13 -4.51 10.97
C VAL A 202 3.50 -3.83 11.10
N SER A 203 3.88 -3.47 12.32
CA SER A 203 5.21 -2.90 12.57
C SER A 203 6.31 -3.90 12.22
N PRO A 204 7.51 -3.45 11.79
CA PRO A 204 8.61 -4.34 11.40
C PRO A 204 9.08 -5.30 12.50
N ASP A 205 8.89 -4.94 13.77
CA ASP A 205 9.17 -5.82 14.90
C ASP A 205 8.00 -6.78 15.24
N GLY A 206 6.87 -6.66 14.54
CA GLY A 206 5.69 -7.51 14.70
C GLY A 206 4.87 -7.27 15.97
N ARG A 207 5.15 -6.22 16.72
CA ARG A 207 4.49 -5.98 18.03
C ARG A 207 3.17 -5.24 17.91
N GLU A 208 3.06 -4.35 16.92
CA GLU A 208 1.93 -3.47 16.75
C GLU A 208 1.32 -3.59 15.35
N VAL A 209 0.01 -3.39 15.30
CA VAL A 209 -0.75 -3.22 14.06
C VAL A 209 -1.37 -1.83 14.09
N TRP A 210 -0.99 -0.99 13.13
CA TRP A 210 -1.51 0.37 13.01
C TRP A 210 -2.61 0.42 11.96
N VAL A 211 -3.68 1.14 12.26
CA VAL A 211 -4.89 1.23 11.45
C VAL A 211 -5.28 2.68 11.23
N CYS A 212 -5.48 3.08 9.99
CA CYS A 212 -6.05 4.37 9.63
C CYS A 212 -7.58 4.33 9.77
N ASN A 213 -8.15 5.19 10.57
CA ASN A 213 -9.59 5.37 10.72
C ASN A 213 -10.01 6.60 9.90
N ARG A 214 -10.27 6.43 8.61
CA ARG A 214 -10.39 7.52 7.65
C ARG A 214 -11.53 8.50 7.94
N ALA A 215 -12.64 8.00 8.45
CA ALA A 215 -13.81 8.84 8.76
C ALA A 215 -13.66 9.57 10.11
N ALA A 216 -12.89 8.98 11.04
CA ALA A 216 -12.60 9.58 12.34
C ALA A 216 -11.36 10.49 12.33
N ASN A 217 -10.54 10.50 11.27
CA ASN A 217 -9.26 11.19 11.17
C ASN A 217 -8.25 10.78 12.26
N THR A 218 -8.28 9.52 12.69
CA THR A 218 -7.43 8.99 13.75
C THR A 218 -6.64 7.77 13.27
N LEU A 219 -5.65 7.38 14.07
CA LEU A 219 -4.93 6.11 13.96
C LEU A 219 -5.25 5.29 15.20
N SER A 220 -5.54 4.00 15.03
CA SER A 220 -5.61 3.03 16.13
C SER A 220 -4.40 2.12 16.09
N VAL A 221 -3.84 1.81 17.26
CA VAL A 221 -2.72 0.88 17.44
C VAL A 221 -3.22 -0.32 18.22
N ILE A 222 -3.02 -1.51 17.65
CA ILE A 222 -3.43 -2.78 18.23
C ILE A 222 -2.18 -3.58 18.61
N SER A 223 -2.17 -4.17 19.80
CA SER A 223 -1.14 -5.12 20.22
C SER A 223 -1.31 -6.43 19.46
N ALA A 224 -0.27 -6.87 18.72
CA ALA A 224 -0.29 -8.16 18.04
C ALA A 224 -0.25 -9.36 19.00
N ALA A 225 0.24 -9.15 20.23
CA ALA A 225 0.35 -10.22 21.23
C ALA A 225 -1.01 -10.64 21.82
N ASN A 226 -1.92 -9.68 22.03
CA ASN A 226 -3.19 -9.94 22.71
C ASN A 226 -4.43 -9.41 21.99
N ASP A 227 -4.27 -8.83 20.80
CA ASP A 227 -5.35 -8.30 19.95
C ASP A 227 -6.23 -7.27 20.68
N ARG A 228 -5.57 -6.31 21.37
CA ARG A 228 -6.25 -5.21 22.07
C ARG A 228 -5.76 -3.87 21.54
N VAL A 229 -6.66 -2.90 21.44
CA VAL A 229 -6.30 -1.52 21.12
C VAL A 229 -5.47 -0.96 22.28
N LEU A 230 -4.26 -0.50 21.97
CA LEU A 230 -3.33 0.15 22.90
C LEU A 230 -3.57 1.66 22.98
N ALA A 231 -3.88 2.28 21.82
CA ALA A 231 -4.07 3.71 21.69
C ALA A 231 -4.91 4.04 20.45
N THR A 232 -5.60 5.17 20.52
CA THR A 232 -6.19 5.85 19.36
C THR A 232 -5.85 7.33 19.49
N PHE A 233 -5.31 7.94 18.41
CA PHE A 233 -4.86 9.32 18.41
C PHE A 233 -5.06 9.95 17.02
N GLU A 234 -4.99 11.29 16.96
CA GLU A 234 -5.19 12.06 15.74
C GLU A 234 -4.16 11.70 14.66
N SER A 235 -4.61 11.55 13.41
CA SER A 235 -3.73 11.27 12.27
C SER A 235 -2.89 12.48 11.82
N GLY A 236 -3.15 13.66 12.37
CA GLY A 236 -2.49 14.90 11.96
C GLY A 236 -2.92 15.42 10.59
N GLY A 237 -3.89 14.78 9.95
CA GLY A 237 -4.46 15.15 8.65
C GLY A 237 -5.90 14.67 8.52
N GLN A 238 -6.51 14.91 7.37
CA GLN A 238 -7.90 14.51 7.12
C GLN A 238 -7.96 13.33 6.14
N MET A 239 -8.80 12.36 6.45
CA MET A 239 -9.03 11.15 5.67
C MET A 239 -7.73 10.33 5.51
N PRO A 240 -7.14 9.80 6.62
CA PRO A 240 -5.99 8.92 6.54
C PRO A 240 -6.37 7.62 5.80
N ILE A 241 -5.64 7.31 4.72
CA ILE A 241 -5.95 6.19 3.81
C ILE A 241 -4.96 5.04 3.98
N ARG A 242 -3.66 5.34 4.10
CA ARG A 242 -2.60 4.34 4.16
C ARG A 242 -1.66 4.64 5.31
N VAL A 243 -1.13 3.60 5.93
CA VAL A 243 0.00 3.68 6.86
C VAL A 243 1.09 2.72 6.38
N LYS A 244 2.33 3.18 6.38
CA LYS A 244 3.53 2.38 6.08
C LYS A 244 4.63 2.71 7.07
N PHE A 245 5.31 1.68 7.55
CA PHE A 245 6.50 1.84 8.39
C PHE A 245 7.74 1.98 7.52
N THR A 246 8.74 2.72 8.02
CA THR A 246 10.10 2.60 7.52
C THR A 246 10.63 1.19 7.84
N PRO A 247 11.56 0.63 7.02
CA PRO A 247 12.08 -0.73 7.26
C PRO A 247 12.73 -0.92 8.62
N ASP A 248 13.32 0.14 9.20
CA ASP A 248 13.90 0.14 10.55
C ASP A 248 12.85 0.24 11.68
N GLY A 249 11.58 0.44 11.33
CA GLY A 249 10.48 0.55 12.27
C GLY A 249 10.44 1.83 13.10
N THR A 250 11.29 2.81 12.81
CA THR A 250 11.37 4.04 13.62
C THR A 250 10.28 5.05 13.28
N GLN A 251 9.78 5.04 12.05
CA GLN A 251 8.75 5.97 11.58
C GLN A 251 7.56 5.24 10.96
N ALA A 252 6.36 5.83 11.13
CA ALA A 252 5.14 5.47 10.42
C ALA A 252 4.68 6.67 9.58
N TRP A 253 4.46 6.43 8.29
CA TRP A 253 4.05 7.43 7.30
C TRP A 253 2.60 7.21 6.92
N VAL A 254 1.78 8.27 6.96
CA VAL A 254 0.33 8.19 6.75
C VAL A 254 -0.07 9.15 5.65
N SER A 255 -0.70 8.64 4.58
CA SER A 255 -1.30 9.48 3.54
C SER A 255 -2.67 9.98 3.99
N ASN A 256 -2.91 11.28 3.86
CA ASN A 256 -4.15 11.95 4.25
C ASN A 256 -4.82 12.53 3.00
N ALA A 257 -5.77 11.78 2.43
CA ALA A 257 -6.30 12.04 1.10
C ALA A 257 -7.01 13.39 0.98
N ARG A 258 -7.71 13.84 2.02
CA ARG A 258 -8.48 15.10 1.96
C ARG A 258 -7.63 16.33 2.30
N SER A 259 -6.54 16.17 3.02
CA SER A 259 -5.60 17.26 3.31
C SER A 259 -4.39 17.31 2.37
N ASN A 260 -4.32 16.44 1.35
CA ASN A 260 -3.24 16.39 0.37
C ASN A 260 -1.84 16.35 1.01
N SER A 261 -1.71 15.59 2.09
CA SER A 261 -0.49 15.56 2.90
C SER A 261 -0.10 14.15 3.30
N VAL A 262 1.15 14.00 3.67
CA VAL A 262 1.67 12.82 4.39
C VAL A 262 2.09 13.27 5.77
N THR A 263 1.56 12.64 6.81
CA THR A 263 2.01 12.83 8.19
C THR A 263 2.97 11.72 8.58
N VAL A 264 3.99 12.06 9.37
CA VAL A 264 5.05 11.15 9.80
C VAL A 264 5.05 11.11 11.32
N PHE A 265 5.00 9.89 11.85
CA PHE A 265 5.03 9.64 13.29
C PHE A 265 6.33 8.93 13.67
N GLU A 266 6.89 9.31 14.80
CA GLU A 266 7.84 8.48 15.53
C GLU A 266 7.06 7.35 16.21
N VAL A 267 7.48 6.10 15.96
CA VAL A 267 6.68 4.92 16.35
C VAL A 267 6.68 4.71 17.86
N ALA A 268 7.85 4.80 18.53
CA ALA A 268 7.99 4.47 19.95
C ALA A 268 7.10 5.34 20.85
N GLY A 269 7.04 6.64 20.59
CA GLY A 269 6.20 7.59 21.35
C GLY A 269 4.87 7.92 20.68
N ARG A 270 4.59 7.38 19.48
CA ARG A 270 3.42 7.72 18.66
C ARG A 270 3.27 9.22 18.45
N LYS A 271 4.41 9.91 18.29
CA LYS A 271 4.49 11.36 18.20
C LYS A 271 4.53 11.81 16.75
N LEU A 272 3.69 12.77 16.38
CA LEU A 272 3.77 13.45 15.09
C LEU A 272 5.08 14.24 15.01
N ILE A 273 5.93 13.92 14.03
CA ILE A 273 7.26 14.52 13.83
C ILE A 273 7.40 15.25 12.50
N GLY A 274 6.39 15.21 11.65
CA GLY A 274 6.38 15.94 10.38
C GLY A 274 5.05 15.84 9.65
N THR A 275 4.78 16.87 8.87
CA THR A 275 3.69 16.91 7.89
C THR A 275 4.26 17.47 6.61
N VAL A 276 4.01 16.82 5.49
CA VAL A 276 4.55 17.19 4.17
C VAL A 276 3.42 17.24 3.17
N ASP A 277 3.27 18.37 2.50
CA ASP A 277 2.32 18.52 1.42
C ASP A 277 2.78 17.72 0.19
N VAL A 278 1.84 17.03 -0.44
CA VAL A 278 2.06 16.22 -1.66
C VAL A 278 0.99 16.55 -2.71
N GLY A 279 0.89 15.75 -3.75
CA GLY A 279 -0.13 15.94 -4.78
C GLY A 279 -1.55 15.66 -4.26
N ALA A 280 -2.55 16.00 -5.09
CA ALA A 280 -3.97 15.87 -4.72
C ALA A 280 -4.39 14.41 -4.52
N VAL A 281 -5.06 14.14 -3.39
CA VAL A 281 -5.60 12.86 -2.98
C VAL A 281 -4.50 11.78 -2.90
N PRO A 282 -3.54 11.90 -1.96
CA PRO A 282 -2.55 10.86 -1.72
C PRO A 282 -3.22 9.61 -1.13
N VAL A 283 -2.95 8.46 -1.72
CA VAL A 283 -3.48 7.15 -1.29
C VAL A 283 -2.37 6.15 -1.02
N GLY A 284 -1.79 5.51 -2.03
CA GLY A 284 -0.74 4.52 -1.87
C GLY A 284 0.56 5.12 -1.32
N ILE A 285 1.23 4.40 -0.42
CA ILE A 285 2.60 4.69 0.02
C ILE A 285 3.43 3.42 -0.14
N GLN A 286 4.61 3.54 -0.76
CA GLN A 286 5.59 2.48 -0.86
C GLN A 286 6.98 2.98 -0.47
N MET A 287 7.63 2.29 0.48
CA MET A 287 9.01 2.56 0.86
C MET A 287 9.99 1.74 0.02
N THR A 288 11.18 2.29 -0.26
CA THR A 288 12.29 1.47 -0.76
C THR A 288 12.78 0.51 0.32
N PRO A 289 13.33 -0.68 -0.04
CA PRO A 289 13.85 -1.63 0.95
C PRO A 289 14.97 -1.08 1.83
N ASP A 290 15.75 -0.12 1.34
CA ASP A 290 16.80 0.57 2.11
C ASP A 290 16.28 1.71 2.98
N GLY A 291 14.97 1.99 2.93
CA GLY A 291 14.30 3.01 3.72
C GLY A 291 14.66 4.46 3.37
N LYS A 292 15.36 4.71 2.25
CA LYS A 292 15.80 6.06 1.89
C LYS A 292 14.71 6.88 1.20
N LEU A 293 13.89 6.23 0.37
CA LEU A 293 12.84 6.88 -0.40
C LEU A 293 11.46 6.34 -0.06
N ALA A 294 10.46 7.22 -0.15
CA ALA A 294 9.05 6.87 -0.13
C ALA A 294 8.41 7.37 -1.43
N TYR A 295 7.57 6.53 -2.02
CA TYR A 295 6.72 6.85 -3.16
C TYR A 295 5.29 7.02 -2.68
N VAL A 296 4.63 8.09 -3.11
CA VAL A 296 3.24 8.42 -2.74
C VAL A 296 2.42 8.57 -4.01
N ALA A 297 1.43 7.72 -4.19
CA ALA A 297 0.48 7.83 -5.31
C ALA A 297 -0.53 8.92 -5.01
N ASN A 298 -0.56 9.96 -5.84
CA ASN A 298 -1.51 11.07 -5.73
C ASN A 298 -2.57 10.91 -6.83
N THR A 299 -3.65 10.26 -6.46
CA THR A 299 -4.67 9.76 -7.40
C THR A 299 -5.23 10.86 -8.28
N ASN A 300 -5.68 11.98 -7.70
CA ASN A 300 -6.29 13.07 -8.46
C ASN A 300 -5.27 14.00 -9.12
N ALA A 301 -3.99 13.88 -8.79
CA ALA A 301 -2.92 14.61 -9.48
C ALA A 301 -2.33 13.82 -10.66
N ASN A 302 -2.70 12.53 -10.82
CA ASN A 302 -2.12 11.63 -11.82
C ASN A 302 -0.57 11.54 -11.73
N GLN A 303 -0.05 11.53 -10.50
CA GLN A 303 1.38 11.60 -10.23
C GLN A 303 1.78 10.68 -9.07
N VAL A 304 3.00 10.22 -9.11
CA VAL A 304 3.71 9.61 -7.97
C VAL A 304 4.73 10.61 -7.46
N THR A 305 4.63 11.00 -6.20
CA THR A 305 5.62 11.85 -5.52
C THR A 305 6.71 10.99 -4.90
N VAL A 306 7.98 11.35 -5.12
CA VAL A 306 9.14 10.73 -4.49
C VAL A 306 9.61 11.62 -3.35
N MET A 307 9.78 11.02 -2.18
CA MET A 307 10.16 11.72 -0.96
C MET A 307 11.44 11.14 -0.36
N ASP A 308 12.28 12.01 0.17
CA ASP A 308 13.41 11.63 1.04
C ASP A 308 12.86 11.32 2.45
N VAL A 309 13.10 10.10 2.92
CA VAL A 309 12.59 9.63 4.22
C VAL A 309 13.29 10.33 5.39
N ALA A 310 14.59 10.49 5.33
CA ALA A 310 15.37 11.11 6.41
C ALA A 310 15.08 12.61 6.53
N ALA A 311 15.03 13.31 5.40
CA ALA A 311 14.75 14.74 5.36
C ALA A 311 13.26 15.07 5.46
N ARG A 312 12.36 14.08 5.22
CA ARG A 312 10.90 14.25 5.15
C ARG A 312 10.51 15.36 4.17
N LYS A 313 11.01 15.27 2.94
CA LYS A 313 10.82 16.27 1.89
C LYS A 313 10.48 15.63 0.57
N VAL A 314 9.67 16.33 -0.22
CA VAL A 314 9.46 15.99 -1.62
C VAL A 314 10.75 16.27 -2.40
N LEU A 315 11.20 15.29 -3.17
CA LEU A 315 12.34 15.43 -4.07
C LEU A 315 11.87 15.76 -5.50
N ARG A 316 10.84 15.07 -5.97
CA ARG A 316 10.32 15.17 -7.32
C ARG A 316 8.98 14.46 -7.45
N SER A 317 8.32 14.58 -8.60
CA SER A 317 7.14 13.79 -8.97
C SER A 317 7.24 13.36 -10.42
N PHE A 318 6.61 12.24 -10.76
CA PHE A 318 6.51 11.73 -12.14
C PHE A 318 5.12 11.13 -12.38
N SER A 319 4.76 10.92 -13.65
CA SER A 319 3.48 10.34 -14.03
C SER A 319 3.66 8.93 -14.58
N THR A 320 2.71 8.05 -14.25
CA THR A 320 2.63 6.68 -14.77
C THR A 320 1.41 6.47 -15.65
N GLY A 321 0.30 7.11 -15.30
CA GLY A 321 -1.00 7.05 -15.96
C GLY A 321 -2.05 7.76 -15.15
N THR A 322 -3.31 7.40 -15.35
CA THR A 322 -4.47 8.05 -14.73
C THR A 322 -4.87 7.37 -13.45
N GLU A 323 -5.05 8.16 -12.38
CA GLU A 323 -5.42 7.71 -11.04
C GLU A 323 -4.47 6.64 -10.48
N PRO A 324 -3.17 6.97 -10.26
CA PRO A 324 -2.26 6.04 -9.57
C PRO A 324 -2.79 5.74 -8.16
N ASP A 325 -2.71 4.45 -7.75
CA ASP A 325 -3.29 3.96 -6.50
C ASP A 325 -2.34 3.01 -5.77
N GLY A 326 -2.62 1.71 -5.74
CA GLY A 326 -1.77 0.70 -5.11
C GLY A 326 -0.39 0.61 -5.73
N MET A 327 0.63 0.47 -4.88
CA MET A 327 2.02 0.31 -5.31
C MET A 327 2.70 -0.83 -4.56
N SER A 328 3.64 -1.50 -5.23
CA SER A 328 4.49 -2.51 -4.61
C SER A 328 5.91 -2.44 -5.16
N TRP A 329 6.86 -2.73 -4.30
CA TRP A 329 8.26 -2.89 -4.68
C TRP A 329 8.58 -4.35 -4.94
N ALA A 330 9.17 -4.65 -6.09
CA ALA A 330 9.73 -5.96 -6.41
C ALA A 330 11.25 -5.86 -6.45
N THR A 331 11.94 -6.55 -5.56
CA THR A 331 13.41 -6.62 -5.58
C THR A 331 13.84 -7.54 -6.71
N THR A 332 14.55 -6.99 -7.70
CA THR A 332 15.15 -7.80 -8.78
C THR A 332 16.52 -8.29 -8.33
N ARG A 333 16.66 -9.60 -8.22
CA ARG A 333 17.96 -10.26 -7.94
C ARG A 333 18.60 -10.72 -9.24
#